data_e181d6bb96460a3a037bc57019a46907
#
_entry.id   e181d6bb96460a3a037bc57019a46907
#
_cell.length_a   1.000
_cell.length_b   1.000
_cell.length_c   1.000
_cell.angle_alpha   90.00
_cell.angle_beta   90.00
_cell.angle_gamma   90.00
#
_symmetry.space_group_name_H-M   'P 1'
#
loop_
_entity.id
_entity.type
_entity.pdbx_description
1 polymer ?
#
loop_
_entity_poly.entity_id
_entity_poly.type
_entity_poly.pdbx_seq_one_letter_code
_entity_poly.pdbx_strand_id
1 'polypeptide(L)'
;MMFYVLSFAQLILIAFMAPALTAGVISSEREKQTLSMLLTTQQSSSTIVLSKLVSSLSFMALIVLATLPVYSIVFLYGGISPKQLVSVFLFYLFVMLLLGSLGVMFSTLFKRTIVAIIVTYGAGLIIFLVTGLLFLFFMGIEQRNLMMSGVQPTGQTYSWVGYLMGLNPGGALISLFEPSFSKEAFMMRGGTISSKPPIQLWLEFVSVYSVVIIIALWIAIRRIRPVRRGKLFGKPKAPKTPNITKAEVIPEEQTT
;
A
#
# COMPACT_ATOMS: atom_id res chain seq x y z
N MET A 1 -19.98 -15.44 -16.43
CA MET A 1 -19.24 -16.24 -15.41
C MET A 1 -17.73 -16.22 -15.60
N MET A 2 -17.18 -16.58 -16.77
CA MET A 2 -15.69 -16.62 -16.97
C MET A 2 -15.00 -15.30 -16.64
N PHE A 3 -15.55 -14.16 -17.00
CA PHE A 3 -14.95 -12.84 -16.72
C PHE A 3 -14.78 -12.58 -15.21
N TYR A 4 -15.79 -12.87 -14.40
CA TYR A 4 -15.71 -12.71 -12.95
C TYR A 4 -14.59 -13.59 -12.36
N VAL A 5 -14.54 -14.86 -12.77
CA VAL A 5 -13.50 -15.80 -12.29
C VAL A 5 -12.10 -15.30 -12.65
N LEU A 6 -11.88 -14.90 -13.90
CA LEU A 6 -10.59 -14.33 -14.34
C LEU A 6 -10.24 -13.05 -13.57
N SER A 7 -11.22 -12.20 -13.35
CA SER A 7 -10.99 -10.93 -12.65
C SER A 7 -10.64 -11.14 -11.17
N PHE A 8 -11.29 -12.08 -10.50
CA PHE A 8 -10.93 -12.46 -9.13
C PHE A 8 -9.57 -13.15 -9.07
N ALA A 9 -9.27 -14.05 -10.01
CA ALA A 9 -7.97 -14.70 -10.08
C ALA A 9 -6.84 -13.67 -10.27
N GLN A 10 -7.07 -12.67 -11.14
CA GLN A 10 -6.13 -11.58 -11.36
C GLN A 10 -5.95 -10.70 -10.11
N LEU A 11 -7.04 -10.40 -9.40
CA LEU A 11 -7.00 -9.65 -8.14
C LEU A 11 -6.19 -10.40 -7.07
N ILE A 12 -6.39 -11.71 -6.95
CA ILE A 12 -5.62 -12.57 -6.02
C ILE A 12 -4.14 -12.57 -6.42
N LEU A 13 -3.84 -12.70 -7.70
CA LEU A 13 -2.46 -12.65 -8.19
C LEU A 13 -1.79 -11.33 -7.81
N ILE A 14 -2.46 -10.20 -7.99
CA ILE A 14 -1.98 -8.88 -7.57
C ILE A 14 -1.76 -8.83 -6.07
N ALA A 15 -2.69 -9.36 -5.27
CA ALA A 15 -2.60 -9.37 -3.81
C ALA A 15 -1.36 -10.12 -3.29
N PHE A 16 -0.94 -11.17 -4.01
CA PHE A 16 0.28 -11.93 -3.66
C PHE A 16 1.55 -11.28 -4.22
N MET A 17 1.54 -10.82 -5.47
CA MET A 17 2.75 -10.31 -6.11
C MET A 17 3.16 -8.92 -5.60
N ALA A 18 2.19 -8.05 -5.28
CA ALA A 18 2.50 -6.68 -4.85
C ALA A 18 3.36 -6.63 -3.58
N PRO A 19 3.02 -7.31 -2.49
CA PRO A 19 3.89 -7.38 -1.32
C PRO A 19 5.24 -8.03 -1.61
N ALA A 20 5.27 -9.11 -2.40
CA ALA A 20 6.51 -9.82 -2.74
C ALA A 20 7.54 -8.91 -3.40
N LEU A 21 7.11 -8.05 -4.32
CA LEU A 21 7.98 -7.17 -5.09
C LEU A 21 8.33 -5.86 -4.38
N THR A 22 7.50 -5.40 -3.42
CA THR A 22 7.66 -4.06 -2.83
C THR A 22 8.16 -4.09 -1.39
N ALA A 23 7.81 -5.12 -0.60
CA ALA A 23 8.14 -5.16 0.82
C ALA A 23 9.63 -5.29 1.14
N GLY A 24 10.42 -5.83 0.20
CA GLY A 24 11.86 -6.00 0.36
C GLY A 24 12.72 -4.87 -0.21
N VAL A 25 12.14 -3.95 -0.97
CA VAL A 25 12.90 -3.03 -1.85
C VAL A 25 13.90 -2.14 -1.11
N ILE A 26 13.57 -1.66 0.07
CA ILE A 26 14.45 -0.77 0.86
C ILE A 26 15.12 -1.54 2.00
N SER A 27 14.41 -2.47 2.64
CA SER A 27 14.96 -3.26 3.74
C SER A 27 16.11 -4.17 3.28
N SER A 28 16.04 -4.75 2.08
CA SER A 28 17.12 -5.57 1.52
C SER A 28 18.40 -4.74 1.23
N GLU A 29 18.26 -3.51 0.75
CA GLU A 29 19.41 -2.61 0.58
C GLU A 29 20.03 -2.21 1.91
N ARG A 30 19.20 -2.08 2.95
CA ARG A 30 19.67 -1.83 4.32
C ARG A 30 20.42 -3.02 4.88
N GLU A 31 19.93 -4.25 4.69
CA GLU A 31 20.60 -5.48 5.12
C GLU A 31 21.96 -5.68 4.41
N LYS A 32 22.02 -5.36 3.12
CA LYS A 32 23.24 -5.42 2.31
C LYS A 32 24.19 -4.25 2.56
N GLN A 33 23.85 -3.31 3.45
CA GLN A 33 24.60 -2.08 3.75
C GLN A 33 24.83 -1.15 2.52
N THR A 34 24.12 -1.38 1.42
CA THR A 34 24.22 -0.56 0.21
C THR A 34 23.39 0.73 0.30
N LEU A 35 22.45 0.80 1.24
CA LEU A 35 21.61 1.98 1.46
C LEU A 35 22.43 3.22 1.82
N SER A 36 23.54 3.08 2.56
CA SER A 36 24.45 4.18 2.90
C SER A 36 25.12 4.78 1.67
N MET A 37 25.53 3.94 0.71
CA MET A 37 26.07 4.39 -0.57
C MET A 37 25.04 5.14 -1.40
N LEU A 38 23.79 4.66 -1.42
CA LEU A 38 22.70 5.31 -2.13
C LEU A 38 22.38 6.70 -1.55
N LEU A 39 22.46 6.85 -0.22
CA LEU A 39 22.22 8.12 0.47
C LEU A 39 23.38 9.12 0.36
N THR A 40 24.58 8.71 -0.09
CA THR A 40 25.70 9.63 -0.40
C THR A 40 25.53 10.31 -1.75
N THR A 41 24.69 9.79 -2.64
CA THR A 41 24.31 10.47 -3.89
C THR A 41 23.42 11.68 -3.59
N GLN A 42 23.45 12.69 -4.45
CA GLN A 42 22.66 13.93 -4.28
C GLN A 42 21.16 13.76 -4.53
N GLN A 43 20.63 12.54 -4.48
CA GLN A 43 19.22 12.28 -4.72
C GLN A 43 18.35 12.56 -3.48
N SER A 44 17.14 13.10 -3.73
CA SER A 44 16.18 13.33 -2.65
C SER A 44 15.57 12.01 -2.18
N SER A 45 15.20 11.92 -0.89
CA SER A 45 14.53 10.75 -0.33
C SER A 45 13.22 10.40 -1.05
N SER A 46 12.50 11.41 -1.53
CA SER A 46 11.27 11.23 -2.32
C SER A 46 11.55 10.57 -3.67
N THR A 47 12.60 11.00 -4.36
CA THR A 47 13.01 10.38 -5.64
C THR A 47 13.36 8.91 -5.46
N ILE A 48 14.10 8.57 -4.41
CA ILE A 48 14.48 7.18 -4.11
C ILE A 48 13.24 6.32 -3.86
N VAL A 49 12.31 6.77 -3.00
CA VAL A 49 11.08 6.01 -2.69
C VAL A 49 10.21 5.83 -3.92
N LEU A 50 9.96 6.92 -4.67
CA LEU A 50 9.09 6.89 -5.83
C LEU A 50 9.69 6.08 -6.98
N SER A 51 10.98 6.22 -7.27
CA SER A 51 11.63 5.44 -8.33
C SER A 51 11.57 3.93 -8.06
N LYS A 52 11.80 3.53 -6.81
CA LYS A 52 11.69 2.13 -6.39
C LYS A 52 10.25 1.60 -6.48
N LEU A 53 9.28 2.39 -6.04
CA LEU A 53 7.86 2.05 -6.17
C LEU A 53 7.47 1.90 -7.64
N VAL A 54 7.78 2.90 -8.48
CA VAL A 54 7.46 2.87 -9.92
C VAL A 54 8.12 1.68 -10.61
N SER A 55 9.39 1.39 -10.31
CA SER A 55 10.08 0.23 -10.89
C SER A 55 9.38 -1.09 -10.55
N SER A 56 8.99 -1.29 -9.28
CA SER A 56 8.26 -2.49 -8.86
C SER A 56 6.87 -2.57 -9.49
N LEU A 57 6.15 -1.44 -9.56
CA LEU A 57 4.82 -1.37 -10.17
C LEU A 57 4.86 -1.56 -11.69
N SER A 58 5.90 -1.07 -12.37
CA SER A 58 6.06 -1.26 -13.83
C SER A 58 6.14 -2.73 -14.21
N PHE A 59 6.90 -3.52 -13.43
CA PHE A 59 6.98 -4.96 -13.66
C PHE A 59 5.61 -5.64 -13.45
N MET A 60 4.88 -5.27 -12.39
CA MET A 60 3.54 -5.80 -12.14
C MET A 60 2.54 -5.36 -13.22
N ALA A 61 2.59 -4.10 -13.64
CA ALA A 61 1.74 -3.59 -14.71
C ALA A 61 1.95 -4.36 -16.01
N LEU A 62 3.20 -4.72 -16.31
CA LEU A 62 3.52 -5.55 -17.47
C LEU A 62 2.87 -6.93 -17.38
N ILE A 63 2.91 -7.58 -16.19
CA ILE A 63 2.24 -8.88 -16.00
C ILE A 63 0.73 -8.75 -16.20
N VAL A 64 0.10 -7.70 -15.68
CA VAL A 64 -1.34 -7.46 -15.86
C VAL A 64 -1.66 -7.18 -17.33
N LEU A 65 -0.84 -6.40 -18.03
CA LEU A 65 -1.00 -6.17 -19.46
C LEU A 65 -0.83 -7.45 -20.29
N ALA A 66 0.05 -8.36 -19.87
CA ALA A 66 0.21 -9.65 -20.53
C ALA A 66 -1.04 -10.56 -20.43
N THR A 67 -1.97 -10.28 -19.51
CA THR A 67 -3.27 -10.98 -19.45
C THR A 67 -4.33 -10.40 -20.39
N LEU A 68 -4.08 -9.24 -21.03
CA LEU A 68 -5.04 -8.61 -21.96
C LEU A 68 -5.53 -9.53 -23.09
N PRO A 69 -4.68 -10.37 -23.74
CA PRO A 69 -5.16 -11.28 -24.77
C PRO A 69 -6.25 -12.24 -24.26
N VAL A 70 -6.12 -12.72 -23.02
CA VAL A 70 -7.11 -13.60 -22.39
C VAL A 70 -8.44 -12.86 -22.17
N TYR A 71 -8.39 -11.61 -21.71
CA TYR A 71 -9.58 -10.77 -21.59
C TYR A 71 -10.21 -10.44 -22.96
N SER A 72 -9.41 -10.31 -24.01
CA SER A 72 -9.90 -10.08 -25.36
C SER A 72 -10.73 -11.26 -25.89
N ILE A 73 -10.31 -12.50 -25.57
CA ILE A 73 -11.10 -13.70 -25.92
C ILE A 73 -12.45 -13.66 -25.22
N VAL A 74 -12.47 -13.36 -23.92
CA VAL A 74 -13.73 -13.28 -23.15
C VAL A 74 -14.64 -12.17 -23.67
N PHE A 75 -14.06 -11.05 -24.12
CA PHE A 75 -14.79 -9.95 -24.76
C PHE A 75 -15.49 -10.40 -26.06
N LEU A 76 -14.83 -11.21 -26.91
CA LEU A 76 -15.39 -11.73 -28.16
C LEU A 76 -16.61 -12.64 -27.92
N TYR A 77 -16.67 -13.35 -26.79
CA TYR A 77 -17.83 -14.16 -26.43
C TYR A 77 -19.04 -13.35 -25.96
N GLY A 78 -18.94 -12.03 -25.87
CA GLY A 78 -20.03 -11.11 -25.55
C GLY A 78 -20.44 -11.12 -24.08
N GLY A 79 -20.42 -10.02 -23.45
CA GLY A 79 -20.87 -9.87 -22.06
C GLY A 79 -20.21 -8.74 -21.29
N ILE A 80 -19.25 -8.08 -21.91
CA ILE A 80 -18.48 -7.01 -21.25
C ILE A 80 -18.38 -5.81 -22.18
N SER A 81 -18.60 -4.62 -21.65
CA SER A 81 -18.35 -3.40 -22.40
C SER A 81 -16.85 -3.03 -22.35
N PRO A 82 -16.29 -2.40 -23.41
CA PRO A 82 -14.91 -1.91 -23.39
C PRO A 82 -14.66 -0.96 -22.21
N LYS A 83 -15.66 -0.19 -21.82
CA LYS A 83 -15.59 0.70 -20.66
C LYS A 83 -15.38 -0.06 -19.34
N GLN A 84 -16.07 -1.18 -19.16
CA GLN A 84 -15.89 -2.03 -17.98
C GLN A 84 -14.48 -2.62 -17.93
N LEU A 85 -13.97 -3.10 -19.07
CA LEU A 85 -12.61 -3.63 -19.16
C LEU A 85 -11.57 -2.58 -18.70
N VAL A 86 -11.64 -1.37 -19.24
CA VAL A 86 -10.74 -0.27 -18.86
C VAL A 86 -10.87 0.06 -17.37
N SER A 87 -12.11 0.11 -16.84
CA SER A 87 -12.34 0.40 -15.42
C SER A 87 -11.71 -0.65 -14.51
N VAL A 88 -11.79 -1.93 -14.87
CA VAL A 88 -11.19 -3.03 -14.11
C VAL A 88 -9.65 -2.95 -14.15
N PHE A 89 -9.07 -2.63 -15.30
CA PHE A 89 -7.61 -2.44 -15.39
C PHE A 89 -7.12 -1.25 -14.56
N LEU A 90 -7.84 -0.13 -14.57
CA LEU A 90 -7.53 1.02 -13.72
C LEU A 90 -7.65 0.65 -12.23
N PHE A 91 -8.65 -0.13 -11.88
CA PHE A 91 -8.81 -0.63 -10.52
C PHE A 91 -7.64 -1.54 -10.10
N TYR A 92 -7.17 -2.42 -10.97
CA TYR A 92 -5.97 -3.24 -10.67
C TYR A 92 -4.73 -2.38 -10.46
N LEU A 93 -4.50 -1.37 -11.30
CA LEU A 93 -3.39 -0.42 -11.11
C LEU A 93 -3.51 0.30 -9.76
N PHE A 94 -4.72 0.67 -9.35
CA PHE A 94 -4.96 1.28 -8.05
C PHE A 94 -4.67 0.33 -6.89
N VAL A 95 -5.12 -0.94 -6.94
CA VAL A 95 -4.84 -1.95 -5.91
C VAL A 95 -3.34 -2.25 -5.83
N MET A 96 -2.65 -2.32 -6.98
CA MET A 96 -1.18 -2.45 -7.01
C MET A 96 -0.50 -1.27 -6.33
N LEU A 97 -0.94 -0.05 -6.62
CA LEU A 97 -0.40 1.17 -6.00
C LEU A 97 -0.63 1.17 -4.49
N LEU A 98 -1.80 0.74 -4.03
CA LEU A 98 -2.13 0.60 -2.62
C LEU A 98 -1.18 -0.37 -1.91
N LEU A 99 -1.15 -1.63 -2.37
CA LEU A 99 -0.31 -2.66 -1.77
C LEU A 99 1.19 -2.35 -1.91
N GLY A 100 1.58 -1.79 -3.04
CA GLY A 100 2.95 -1.35 -3.29
C GLY A 100 3.39 -0.22 -2.37
N SER A 101 2.55 0.77 -2.13
CA SER A 101 2.85 1.87 -1.20
C SER A 101 2.97 1.38 0.25
N LEU A 102 2.10 0.45 0.68
CA LEU A 102 2.20 -0.21 1.99
C LEU A 102 3.48 -1.05 2.10
N GLY A 103 3.82 -1.80 1.05
CA GLY A 103 5.05 -2.60 1.00
C GLY A 103 6.30 -1.74 1.15
N VAL A 104 6.40 -0.66 0.38
CA VAL A 104 7.51 0.29 0.49
C VAL A 104 7.52 0.96 1.86
N MET A 105 6.38 1.36 2.41
CA MET A 105 6.30 1.94 3.76
C MET A 105 6.86 0.98 4.80
N PHE A 106 6.41 -0.27 4.84
CA PHE A 106 6.90 -1.26 5.80
C PHE A 106 8.36 -1.61 5.55
N SER A 107 8.82 -1.64 4.29
CA SER A 107 10.23 -1.80 3.93
C SER A 107 11.11 -0.69 4.51
N THR A 108 10.59 0.54 4.66
CA THR A 108 11.32 1.63 5.29
C THR A 108 11.31 1.58 6.82
N LEU A 109 10.21 1.06 7.39
CA LEU A 109 10.01 0.99 8.85
C LEU A 109 10.85 -0.11 9.48
N PHE A 110 10.86 -1.30 8.88
CA PHE A 110 11.55 -2.47 9.42
C PHE A 110 12.97 -2.59 8.90
N LYS A 111 13.88 -3.02 9.78
CA LYS A 111 15.29 -3.22 9.43
C LYS A 111 15.52 -4.56 8.72
N ARG A 112 14.71 -5.57 9.04
CA ARG A 112 14.80 -6.93 8.48
C ARG A 112 13.79 -7.12 7.36
N THR A 113 14.24 -7.59 6.21
CA THR A 113 13.42 -7.82 5.01
C THR A 113 12.29 -8.81 5.28
N ILE A 114 12.58 -9.91 5.99
CA ILE A 114 11.56 -10.92 6.31
C ILE A 114 10.41 -10.32 7.13
N VAL A 115 10.71 -9.46 8.11
CA VAL A 115 9.69 -8.81 8.94
C VAL A 115 8.84 -7.85 8.10
N ALA A 116 9.47 -7.07 7.21
CA ALA A 116 8.76 -6.17 6.31
C ALA A 116 7.79 -6.94 5.40
N ILE A 117 8.22 -8.07 4.85
CA ILE A 117 7.39 -8.94 4.01
C ILE A 117 6.20 -9.48 4.80
N ILE A 118 6.43 -10.07 5.97
CA ILE A 118 5.35 -10.66 6.80
C ILE A 118 4.31 -9.61 7.17
N VAL A 119 4.73 -8.42 7.60
CA VAL A 119 3.82 -7.33 7.98
C VAL A 119 3.05 -6.81 6.77
N THR A 120 3.67 -6.73 5.59
CA THR A 120 2.99 -6.29 4.36
C THR A 120 1.92 -7.29 3.93
N TYR A 121 2.22 -8.60 3.96
CA TYR A 121 1.22 -9.63 3.71
C TYR A 121 0.12 -9.62 4.76
N GLY A 122 0.47 -9.42 6.03
CA GLY A 122 -0.50 -9.26 7.13
C GLY A 122 -1.47 -8.09 6.89
N ALA A 123 -0.96 -6.94 6.48
CA ALA A 123 -1.79 -5.79 6.10
C ALA A 123 -2.68 -6.10 4.88
N GLY A 124 -2.14 -6.78 3.86
CA GLY A 124 -2.93 -7.26 2.73
C GLY A 124 -4.06 -8.19 3.17
N LEU A 125 -3.77 -9.18 4.02
CA LEU A 125 -4.78 -10.10 4.57
C LEU A 125 -5.87 -9.36 5.36
N ILE A 126 -5.52 -8.34 6.13
CA ILE A 126 -6.50 -7.50 6.83
C ILE A 126 -7.43 -6.83 5.83
N ILE A 127 -6.89 -6.24 4.77
CA ILE A 127 -7.68 -5.52 3.75
C ILE A 127 -8.57 -6.49 2.97
N PHE A 128 -8.12 -7.68 2.63
CA PHE A 128 -8.88 -8.62 1.79
C PHE A 128 -9.79 -9.55 2.61
N LEU A 129 -9.26 -10.17 3.64
CA LEU A 129 -9.95 -11.26 4.36
C LEU A 129 -10.71 -10.73 5.57
N VAL A 130 -10.07 -9.89 6.40
CA VAL A 130 -10.72 -9.42 7.64
C VAL A 130 -11.89 -8.50 7.33
N THR A 131 -11.77 -7.58 6.35
CA THR A 131 -12.90 -6.71 5.97
C THR A 131 -14.08 -7.51 5.42
N GLY A 132 -13.81 -8.56 4.61
CA GLY A 132 -14.85 -9.45 4.11
C GLY A 132 -15.54 -10.26 5.20
N LEU A 133 -14.76 -10.83 6.14
CA LEU A 133 -15.30 -11.57 7.27
C LEU A 133 -16.12 -10.67 8.20
N LEU A 134 -15.66 -9.46 8.47
CA LEU A 134 -16.41 -8.48 9.27
C LEU A 134 -17.74 -8.13 8.60
N PHE A 135 -17.74 -7.92 7.28
CA PHE A 135 -18.98 -7.69 6.53
C PHE A 135 -19.97 -8.84 6.73
N LEU A 136 -19.54 -10.09 6.50
CA LEU A 136 -20.39 -11.27 6.66
C LEU A 136 -20.91 -11.42 8.09
N PHE A 137 -20.07 -11.18 9.09
CA PHE A 137 -20.41 -11.28 10.49
C PHE A 137 -21.49 -10.26 10.89
N PHE A 138 -21.28 -8.98 10.57
CA PHE A 138 -22.24 -7.93 10.92
C PHE A 138 -23.53 -8.04 10.12
N MET A 139 -23.46 -8.44 8.85
CA MET A 139 -24.64 -8.73 8.03
C MET A 139 -25.48 -9.85 8.65
N GLY A 140 -24.84 -10.90 9.17
CA GLY A 140 -25.53 -11.97 9.89
C GLY A 140 -26.22 -11.50 11.17
N ILE A 141 -25.58 -10.61 11.94
CA ILE A 141 -26.18 -10.02 13.14
C ILE A 141 -27.41 -9.17 12.78
N GLU A 142 -27.29 -8.30 11.78
CA GLU A 142 -28.41 -7.46 11.36
C GLU A 142 -29.61 -8.30 10.90
N GLN A 143 -29.38 -9.32 10.08
CA GLN A 143 -30.44 -10.24 9.65
C GLN A 143 -31.11 -10.95 10.82
N ARG A 144 -30.33 -11.41 11.79
CA ARG A 144 -30.87 -12.05 13.00
C ARG A 144 -31.72 -11.09 13.84
N ASN A 145 -31.28 -9.86 14.02
CA ASN A 145 -32.00 -8.84 14.79
C ASN A 145 -33.35 -8.51 14.11
N LEU A 146 -33.38 -8.41 12.79
CA LEU A 146 -34.60 -8.18 12.01
C LEU A 146 -35.59 -9.35 12.18
N MET A 147 -35.11 -10.60 12.14
CA MET A 147 -35.95 -11.77 12.35
C MET A 147 -36.55 -11.83 13.76
N MET A 148 -35.76 -11.45 14.78
CA MET A 148 -36.22 -11.47 16.18
C MET A 148 -37.19 -10.33 16.52
N SER A 149 -37.00 -9.15 15.93
CA SER A 149 -37.84 -7.99 16.19
C SER A 149 -39.23 -8.08 15.54
N GLY A 150 -39.42 -8.97 14.57
CA GLY A 150 -40.67 -9.11 13.81
C GLY A 150 -41.09 -7.85 13.02
N VAL A 151 -40.28 -6.80 13.08
CA VAL A 151 -40.50 -5.51 12.43
C VAL A 151 -40.00 -5.61 10.98
N GLN A 152 -40.91 -5.59 10.05
CA GLN A 152 -40.55 -5.37 8.63
C GLN A 152 -40.09 -3.91 8.49
N PRO A 153 -38.88 -3.66 7.97
CA PRO A 153 -38.45 -2.29 7.74
C PRO A 153 -39.35 -1.62 6.73
N THR A 154 -40.26 -0.77 7.22
CA THR A 154 -41.11 0.08 6.41
C THR A 154 -40.35 1.33 6.03
N GLY A 155 -39.68 1.30 4.88
CA GLY A 155 -38.93 2.47 4.37
C GLY A 155 -37.53 2.14 3.85
N GLN A 156 -36.89 3.17 3.33
CA GLN A 156 -35.49 3.09 2.83
C GLN A 156 -34.52 3.13 4.00
N THR A 157 -34.24 2.00 4.61
CA THR A 157 -33.24 1.92 5.67
C THR A 157 -31.96 1.35 5.10
N TYR A 158 -30.89 2.15 5.14
CA TYR A 158 -29.56 1.72 4.73
C TYR A 158 -28.81 1.11 5.91
N SER A 159 -28.16 -0.02 5.65
CA SER A 159 -27.25 -0.63 6.61
C SER A 159 -25.87 0.04 6.55
N TRP A 160 -25.33 0.42 7.69
CA TRP A 160 -23.94 0.89 7.81
C TRP A 160 -22.93 -0.21 7.45
N VAL A 161 -23.35 -1.48 7.49
CA VAL A 161 -22.53 -2.65 7.16
C VAL A 161 -22.06 -2.62 5.70
N GLY A 162 -22.80 -1.95 4.80
CA GLY A 162 -22.41 -1.75 3.41
C GLY A 162 -21.04 -1.07 3.26
N TYR A 163 -20.69 -0.14 4.16
CA TYR A 163 -19.38 0.52 4.16
C TYR A 163 -18.23 -0.46 4.41
N LEU A 164 -18.42 -1.52 5.18
CA LEU A 164 -17.39 -2.55 5.37
C LEU A 164 -17.11 -3.32 4.08
N MET A 165 -18.14 -3.53 3.25
CA MET A 165 -17.98 -4.14 1.93
C MET A 165 -17.25 -3.20 0.96
N GLY A 166 -17.47 -1.89 1.07
CA GLY A 166 -16.73 -0.86 0.32
C GLY A 166 -15.23 -0.86 0.62
N LEU A 167 -14.82 -1.21 1.83
CA LEU A 167 -13.40 -1.34 2.19
C LEU A 167 -12.75 -2.62 1.67
N ASN A 168 -13.53 -3.58 1.19
CA ASN A 168 -13.02 -4.82 0.63
C ASN A 168 -12.75 -4.68 -0.87
N PRO A 169 -11.53 -4.97 -1.37
CA PRO A 169 -11.23 -4.85 -2.79
C PRO A 169 -12.05 -5.82 -3.67
N GLY A 170 -12.45 -6.98 -3.13
CA GLY A 170 -13.35 -7.89 -3.81
C GLY A 170 -14.75 -7.30 -4.00
N GLY A 171 -15.31 -6.68 -2.96
CA GLY A 171 -16.59 -5.99 -3.02
C GLY A 171 -16.58 -4.79 -3.96
N ALA A 172 -15.51 -4.00 -3.91
CA ALA A 172 -15.29 -2.88 -4.82
C ALA A 172 -15.21 -3.34 -6.28
N LEU A 173 -14.52 -4.48 -6.55
CA LEU A 173 -14.42 -5.06 -7.88
C LEU A 173 -15.80 -5.52 -8.40
N ILE A 174 -16.61 -6.21 -7.59
CA ILE A 174 -17.98 -6.63 -7.98
C ILE A 174 -18.82 -5.40 -8.31
N SER A 175 -18.73 -4.34 -7.52
CA SER A 175 -19.45 -3.08 -7.75
C SER A 175 -19.11 -2.39 -9.09
N LEU A 176 -17.92 -2.64 -9.64
CA LEU A 176 -17.53 -2.17 -10.99
C LEU A 176 -18.23 -2.95 -12.09
N PHE A 177 -18.50 -4.25 -11.86
CA PHE A 177 -19.21 -5.08 -12.83
C PHE A 177 -20.72 -4.85 -12.77
N GLU A 178 -21.25 -4.82 -11.56
CA GLU A 178 -22.66 -4.73 -11.28
C GLU A 178 -22.97 -3.58 -10.32
N PRO A 179 -23.39 -2.42 -10.83
CA PRO A 179 -23.78 -1.28 -9.98
C PRO A 179 -24.93 -1.59 -9.02
N SER A 180 -25.78 -2.59 -9.36
CA SER A 180 -26.84 -3.13 -8.48
C SER A 180 -26.28 -3.73 -7.20
N PHE A 181 -25.09 -4.33 -7.24
CA PHE A 181 -24.43 -4.90 -6.06
C PHE A 181 -24.17 -3.86 -4.95
N SER A 182 -23.84 -2.63 -5.33
CA SER A 182 -23.72 -1.53 -4.36
C SER A 182 -25.03 -1.25 -3.63
N LYS A 183 -26.17 -1.41 -4.31
CA LYS A 183 -27.49 -1.26 -3.66
C LYS A 183 -27.75 -2.40 -2.68
N GLU A 184 -27.48 -3.63 -3.11
CA GLU A 184 -27.71 -4.84 -2.29
C GLU A 184 -26.84 -4.84 -1.02
N ALA A 185 -25.60 -4.38 -1.11
CA ALA A 185 -24.69 -4.30 0.04
C ALA A 185 -25.15 -3.31 1.12
N PHE A 186 -25.87 -2.25 0.73
CA PHE A 186 -26.42 -1.26 1.67
C PHE A 186 -27.87 -1.56 2.07
N MET A 187 -28.55 -2.52 1.44
CA MET A 187 -29.95 -2.82 1.72
C MET A 187 -30.09 -3.76 2.91
N MET A 188 -30.94 -3.40 3.85
CA MET A 188 -31.53 -4.37 4.79
C MET A 188 -32.54 -5.26 4.05
N ARG A 189 -32.53 -6.55 4.34
CA ARG A 189 -33.45 -7.53 3.75
C ARG A 189 -34.90 -7.16 4.10
N GLY A 190 -35.67 -6.78 3.10
CA GLY A 190 -37.09 -6.36 3.26
C GLY A 190 -37.41 -4.93 2.81
N GLY A 191 -36.41 -4.13 2.49
CA GLY A 191 -36.59 -2.77 1.96
C GLY A 191 -36.98 -2.78 0.47
N THR A 192 -37.76 -1.80 0.04
CA THR A 192 -38.12 -1.60 -1.37
C THR A 192 -36.95 -1.08 -2.20
N ILE A 193 -36.78 -1.64 -3.40
CA ILE A 193 -35.63 -1.50 -4.32
C ILE A 193 -35.47 -0.08 -4.95
N SER A 194 -36.18 0.92 -4.48
CA SER A 194 -36.38 2.19 -5.22
C SER A 194 -35.31 3.28 -5.04
N SER A 195 -34.29 3.12 -4.22
CA SER A 195 -33.32 4.20 -3.99
C SER A 195 -31.91 3.91 -4.53
N LYS A 196 -31.25 4.97 -5.00
CA LYS A 196 -29.82 4.91 -5.36
C LYS A 196 -29.00 4.61 -4.10
N PRO A 197 -27.92 3.79 -4.18
CA PRO A 197 -27.04 3.58 -3.03
C PRO A 197 -26.44 4.94 -2.60
N PRO A 198 -26.17 5.14 -1.31
CA PRO A 198 -25.59 6.39 -0.84
C PRO A 198 -24.24 6.69 -1.51
N ILE A 199 -23.43 5.66 -1.74
CA ILE A 199 -22.13 5.74 -2.42
C ILE A 199 -21.92 4.43 -3.19
N GLN A 200 -21.26 4.51 -4.35
CA GLN A 200 -20.80 3.30 -5.04
C GLN A 200 -19.58 2.72 -4.33
N LEU A 201 -19.56 1.41 -4.05
CA LEU A 201 -18.49 0.76 -3.25
C LEU A 201 -17.09 0.97 -3.83
N TRP A 202 -16.94 0.95 -5.16
CA TRP A 202 -15.63 1.20 -5.78
C TRP A 202 -15.13 2.63 -5.54
N LEU A 203 -16.04 3.61 -5.46
CA LEU A 203 -15.71 5.02 -5.24
C LEU A 203 -15.29 5.24 -3.78
N GLU A 204 -15.97 4.58 -2.84
CA GLU A 204 -15.60 4.53 -1.44
C GLU A 204 -14.21 3.91 -1.27
N PHE A 205 -13.96 2.75 -1.89
CA PHE A 205 -12.66 2.08 -1.88
C PHE A 205 -11.54 3.03 -2.35
N VAL A 206 -11.71 3.64 -3.52
CA VAL A 206 -10.71 4.53 -4.10
C VAL A 206 -10.48 5.76 -3.21
N SER A 207 -11.53 6.36 -2.65
CA SER A 207 -11.39 7.56 -1.82
C SER A 207 -10.66 7.29 -0.50
N VAL A 208 -11.07 6.25 0.23
CA VAL A 208 -10.45 5.90 1.52
C VAL A 208 -9.00 5.46 1.33
N TYR A 209 -8.74 4.57 0.38
CA TYR A 209 -7.39 4.05 0.18
C TYR A 209 -6.45 5.03 -0.52
N SER A 210 -6.94 6.05 -1.22
CA SER A 210 -6.09 7.16 -1.69
C SER A 210 -5.47 7.91 -0.51
N VAL A 211 -6.22 8.14 0.55
CA VAL A 211 -5.69 8.75 1.78
C VAL A 211 -4.62 7.83 2.42
N VAL A 212 -4.89 6.53 2.48
CA VAL A 212 -3.93 5.55 3.01
C VAL A 212 -2.63 5.54 2.19
N ILE A 213 -2.70 5.57 0.86
CA ILE A 213 -1.54 5.64 -0.03
C ILE A 213 -0.71 6.89 0.26
N ILE A 214 -1.35 8.06 0.36
CA ILE A 214 -0.67 9.33 0.63
C ILE A 214 0.05 9.28 1.98
N ILE A 215 -0.62 8.78 3.02
CA ILE A 215 -0.03 8.63 4.36
C ILE A 215 1.14 7.65 4.33
N ALA A 216 0.99 6.50 3.66
CA ALA A 216 2.03 5.49 3.56
C ALA A 216 3.29 6.04 2.87
N LEU A 217 3.13 6.71 1.73
CA LEU A 217 4.24 7.34 1.02
C LEU A 217 4.89 8.46 1.83
N TRP A 218 4.10 9.27 2.51
CA TRP A 218 4.62 10.33 3.36
C TRP A 218 5.47 9.79 4.52
N ILE A 219 5.01 8.73 5.19
CA ILE A 219 5.78 8.03 6.23
C ILE A 219 7.06 7.45 5.65
N ALA A 220 6.99 6.78 4.48
CA ALA A 220 8.14 6.19 3.80
C ALA A 220 9.21 7.25 3.51
N ILE A 221 8.82 8.37 2.92
CA ILE A 221 9.73 9.48 2.57
C ILE A 221 10.35 10.11 3.82
N ARG A 222 9.56 10.31 4.87
CA ARG A 222 10.08 10.90 6.13
C ARG A 222 11.10 10.00 6.82
N ARG A 223 10.94 8.69 6.71
CA ARG A 223 11.80 7.72 7.41
C ARG A 223 13.18 7.53 6.75
N ILE A 224 13.29 7.78 5.45
CA ILE A 224 14.55 7.67 4.67
C ILE A 224 15.37 8.96 4.69
N ARG A 225 14.98 10.01 5.42
CA ARG A 225 15.76 11.26 5.43
C ARG A 225 17.23 10.98 5.74
N PRO A 226 18.18 11.44 4.89
CA PRO A 226 19.58 11.37 5.20
C PRO A 226 19.84 12.17 6.46
N VAL A 227 20.66 11.62 7.36
CA VAL A 227 21.13 12.34 8.54
C VAL A 227 21.77 13.64 8.05
N ARG A 228 21.20 14.80 8.40
CA ARG A 228 21.77 16.10 8.06
C ARG A 228 23.22 16.11 8.57
N ARG A 229 24.16 16.19 7.66
CA ARG A 229 25.62 16.28 7.89
C ARG A 229 26.05 17.46 8.81
N GLY A 230 25.10 18.24 9.32
CA GLY A 230 25.36 19.46 10.10
C GLY A 230 25.88 19.27 11.53
N LYS A 231 26.01 18.02 12.04
CA LYS A 231 26.52 17.80 13.40
C LYS A 231 27.80 16.93 13.50
N LEU A 232 28.28 16.40 12.37
CA LEU A 232 29.49 15.54 12.38
C LEU A 232 30.78 16.27 12.01
N PHE A 233 30.71 17.51 11.54
CA PHE A 233 31.87 18.39 11.44
C PHE A 233 31.81 19.42 12.58
N GLY A 234 31.97 18.95 13.82
CA GLY A 234 32.62 19.78 14.84
C GLY A 234 33.94 20.22 14.22
N LYS A 235 34.20 21.54 14.18
CA LYS A 235 35.48 22.09 13.77
C LYS A 235 36.59 21.17 14.31
N PRO A 236 37.57 20.76 13.46
CA PRO A 236 38.73 20.04 13.98
C PRO A 236 39.30 20.91 15.11
N LYS A 237 39.36 20.38 16.33
CA LYS A 237 40.13 21.02 17.37
C LYS A 237 41.53 21.21 16.78
N ALA A 238 41.96 22.46 16.65
CA ALA A 238 43.32 22.78 16.27
C ALA A 238 44.26 21.94 17.14
N PRO A 239 45.27 21.28 16.55
CA PRO A 239 46.22 20.52 17.32
C PRO A 239 46.80 21.46 18.35
N LYS A 240 46.71 21.08 19.64
CA LYS A 240 47.40 21.78 20.71
C LYS A 240 48.89 21.73 20.35
N THR A 241 49.47 22.87 20.00
CA THR A 241 50.91 23.02 19.91
C THR A 241 51.53 22.51 21.23
N PRO A 242 52.44 21.53 21.18
CA PRO A 242 53.14 21.12 22.39
C PRO A 242 53.88 22.34 22.93
N ASN A 243 53.64 22.65 24.21
CA ASN A 243 54.39 23.66 24.94
C ASN A 243 55.86 23.21 24.96
N ILE A 244 56.69 23.79 24.11
CA ILE A 244 58.17 23.63 24.18
C ILE A 244 58.59 24.43 25.40
N THR A 245 58.56 23.77 26.55
CA THR A 245 59.20 24.24 27.75
C THR A 245 60.71 24.35 27.42
N LYS A 246 61.26 25.56 27.63
CA LYS A 246 62.61 25.93 27.46
C LYS A 246 63.57 24.76 27.77
N ALA A 247 64.22 24.25 26.74
CA ALA A 247 65.34 23.36 26.92
C ALA A 247 66.44 24.12 27.66
N GLU A 248 66.95 23.50 28.70
CA GLU A 248 68.05 23.86 29.52
C GLU A 248 69.32 24.23 28.67
N VAL A 249 69.85 25.42 28.94
CA VAL A 249 71.15 25.86 28.42
C VAL A 249 72.20 25.01 29.13
N ILE A 250 72.84 24.11 28.43
CA ILE A 250 73.99 23.40 28.90
C ILE A 250 75.19 24.36 28.80
N PRO A 251 75.97 24.63 29.91
CA PRO A 251 77.14 25.45 29.84
C PRO A 251 78.28 24.73 29.09
N GLU A 252 78.85 25.40 28.13
CA GLU A 252 80.16 24.97 27.52
C GLU A 252 81.23 24.85 28.59
N GLU A 253 81.68 23.65 28.82
CA GLU A 253 82.85 23.37 29.65
C GLU A 253 84.15 23.57 28.82
N GLN A 254 84.95 24.50 29.27
CA GLN A 254 86.28 24.82 28.74
C GLN A 254 87.16 23.59 28.86
N THR A 255 87.80 23.19 27.77
CA THR A 255 89.02 22.37 27.83
C THR A 255 90.18 23.07 27.14
N THR A 256 91.16 23.38 27.91
CA THR A 256 92.49 23.74 27.58
C THR A 256 93.16 22.75 26.63
#